data_d66444170b619fd3f83b723a1f57da12
#
_entry.id   d66444170b619fd3f83b723a1f57da12
#
_cell.length_a   1.000
_cell.length_b   1.000
_cell.length_c   1.000
_cell.angle_alpha   90.00
_cell.angle_beta   90.00
_cell.angle_gamma   90.00
#
_symmetry.space_group_name_H-M   'P 1'
#
loop_
_entity.id
_entity.type
_entity.pdbx_description
1 polymer ?
#
loop_
_entity_poly.entity_id
_entity_poly.type
_entity_poly.pdbx_seq_one_letter_code
_entity_poly.pdbx_strand_id
1 'polypeptide(L)'
;AGGGFADGPFHFGSLADGLGEDGLCGEQHRDLLLPEFVLGYSSGENEILSLPFFKMRFIQFDEYWTSLRDGLPYPGRPETRLTYLDSSFSQAILLCNLLFAEEGREELFTRDIGIEALKEFRIVLRRNVLLAEEQARPFIQSIERSNSPSNEAFRASRTAVSIDDKTGLYKLDVLCLIEDKRREESENRRVSQQPLDALRRCATLEFYDEATDTLILDYWVNEATQTAFRESFSDARSLFQVFQVLLTLNLYTVSDQLKSDLYRSDSHYVSETVPKLASDERVMRFKFVRFAKKGVKEPLMLKSLSDGEHQLLHSLGLCLLFRDTNSLFLLDEPETHFNRDWRACFVSQLG
;
A
#
# COMPACT_ATOMS: atom_id res chain seq x y z
N ALA A 1 15.26 -45.14 9.24
CA ALA A 1 13.85 -44.97 8.98
C ALA A 1 13.71 -43.66 8.20
N GLY A 2 13.52 -43.74 6.88
CA GLY A 2 13.41 -42.60 5.97
C GLY A 2 11.99 -42.08 6.02
N GLY A 3 11.84 -40.83 6.40
CA GLY A 3 10.64 -40.05 6.14
C GLY A 3 10.82 -39.35 4.79
N GLY A 4 10.11 -39.83 3.76
CA GLY A 4 10.05 -39.16 2.48
C GLY A 4 9.28 -37.87 2.62
N PHE A 5 9.86 -36.77 2.14
CA PHE A 5 9.14 -35.54 1.88
C PHE A 5 8.12 -35.82 0.77
N ALA A 6 6.86 -35.55 1.03
CA ALA A 6 5.80 -35.69 0.05
C ALA A 6 6.06 -34.71 -1.11
N ASP A 7 5.90 -35.22 -2.34
CA ASP A 7 6.01 -34.46 -3.58
C ASP A 7 5.00 -33.31 -3.59
N GLY A 8 5.47 -32.11 -3.27
CA GLY A 8 4.77 -30.84 -3.58
C GLY A 8 4.96 -30.49 -5.06
N PRO A 9 4.16 -29.54 -5.60
CA PRO A 9 4.13 -29.23 -7.04
C PRO A 9 5.41 -28.62 -7.62
N PHE A 10 6.51 -28.58 -6.89
CA PHE A 10 7.79 -28.10 -7.38
C PHE A 10 8.65 -29.26 -7.90
N HIS A 11 8.50 -29.56 -9.18
CA HIS A 11 9.45 -30.39 -9.91
C HIS A 11 10.73 -29.60 -10.16
N PHE A 12 11.75 -29.83 -9.37
CA PHE A 12 13.11 -29.32 -9.62
C PHE A 12 13.72 -29.82 -10.96
N GLY A 13 13.08 -30.76 -11.60
CA GLY A 13 13.53 -31.30 -12.91
C GLY A 13 13.48 -30.32 -14.08
N SER A 14 12.64 -29.27 -14.02
CA SER A 14 12.56 -28.28 -15.10
C SER A 14 13.60 -27.15 -14.98
N LEU A 15 14.27 -27.01 -13.85
CA LEU A 15 15.33 -26.01 -13.64
C LEU A 15 16.62 -26.36 -14.37
N ALA A 16 16.91 -27.64 -14.55
CA ALA A 16 18.12 -28.10 -15.24
C ALA A 16 18.09 -27.80 -16.76
N ASP A 17 16.88 -27.80 -17.35
CA ASP A 17 16.71 -27.57 -18.80
C ASP A 17 16.79 -26.09 -19.19
N GLY A 18 16.75 -25.17 -18.19
CA GLY A 18 16.82 -23.71 -18.41
C GLY A 18 18.19 -23.08 -18.15
N LEU A 19 19.17 -23.88 -17.69
CA LEU A 19 20.53 -23.38 -17.48
C LEU A 19 21.35 -23.55 -18.77
N GLY A 20 22.06 -22.49 -19.18
CA GLY A 20 23.04 -22.58 -20.25
C GLY A 20 24.23 -23.52 -19.87
N GLU A 21 25.10 -23.82 -20.84
CA GLU A 21 26.29 -24.67 -20.63
C GLU A 21 27.23 -24.14 -19.54
N ASP A 22 27.14 -22.83 -19.24
CA ASP A 22 27.87 -22.13 -18.18
C ASP A 22 27.16 -22.14 -16.82
N GLY A 23 26.00 -22.80 -16.72
CA GLY A 23 25.18 -22.85 -15.51
C GLY A 23 24.44 -21.55 -15.20
N LEU A 24 24.44 -20.57 -16.12
CA LEU A 24 23.74 -19.30 -15.98
C LEU A 24 22.32 -19.40 -16.54
N CYS A 25 21.38 -18.85 -15.81
CA CYS A 25 20.00 -18.76 -16.26
C CYS A 25 19.88 -17.69 -17.37
N GLY A 26 19.38 -18.09 -18.55
CA GLY A 26 19.07 -17.13 -19.63
C GLY A 26 17.99 -16.13 -19.19
N GLU A 27 17.98 -14.93 -19.79
CA GLU A 27 17.02 -13.86 -19.45
C GLU A 27 15.56 -14.33 -19.53
N GLN A 28 15.23 -15.24 -20.46
CA GLN A 28 13.89 -15.80 -20.64
C GLN A 28 13.41 -16.66 -19.46
N HIS A 29 14.32 -17.22 -18.65
CA HIS A 29 13.99 -18.05 -17.50
C HIS A 29 14.12 -17.31 -16.18
N ARG A 30 14.69 -16.10 -16.19
CA ARG A 30 14.89 -15.29 -14.98
C ARG A 30 13.55 -14.94 -14.33
N ASP A 31 12.54 -14.59 -15.11
CA ASP A 31 11.20 -14.25 -14.62
C ASP A 31 10.47 -15.46 -14.01
N LEU A 32 10.84 -16.69 -14.40
CA LEU A 32 10.28 -17.90 -13.80
C LEU A 32 10.95 -18.28 -12.48
N LEU A 33 12.21 -17.87 -12.29
CA LEU A 33 13.00 -18.19 -11.09
C LEU A 33 12.93 -17.14 -10.01
N LEU A 34 12.66 -15.89 -10.38
CA LEU A 34 12.57 -14.80 -9.41
C LEU A 34 11.15 -14.69 -8.85
N PRO A 35 11.00 -14.40 -7.57
CA PRO A 35 9.69 -14.13 -7.00
C PRO A 35 9.07 -12.88 -7.63
N GLU A 36 7.75 -12.91 -7.84
CA GLU A 36 7.01 -11.73 -8.29
C GLU A 36 7.06 -10.62 -7.24
N PHE A 37 6.99 -10.99 -5.96
CA PHE A 37 7.07 -10.08 -4.83
C PHE A 37 8.06 -10.58 -3.79
N VAL A 38 8.78 -9.67 -3.17
CA VAL A 38 9.58 -9.91 -1.97
C VAL A 38 9.03 -9.03 -0.85
N LEU A 39 8.45 -9.67 0.15
CA LEU A 39 7.71 -9.00 1.20
C LEU A 39 8.45 -9.18 2.53
N GLY A 40 8.87 -8.07 3.13
CA GLY A 40 9.54 -8.06 4.42
C GLY A 40 8.57 -7.66 5.54
N TYR A 41 8.64 -8.35 6.66
CA TYR A 41 7.96 -8.02 7.90
C TYR A 41 8.84 -8.36 9.10
N SER A 42 8.93 -7.46 10.06
CA SER A 42 9.57 -7.70 11.35
C SER A 42 8.68 -7.19 12.47
N SER A 43 8.53 -7.97 13.53
CA SER A 43 7.77 -7.57 14.70
C SER A 43 8.47 -6.51 15.56
N GLY A 44 9.80 -6.50 15.53
CA GLY A 44 10.66 -5.62 16.32
C GLY A 44 11.20 -4.40 15.56
N GLU A 45 10.61 -4.05 14.40
CA GLU A 45 11.12 -2.96 13.54
C GLU A 45 12.64 -3.13 13.24
N ASN A 46 13.04 -4.35 12.83
CA ASN A 46 14.42 -4.66 12.50
C ASN A 46 14.92 -3.79 11.33
N GLU A 47 15.76 -2.81 11.65
CA GLU A 47 16.27 -1.84 10.67
C GLU A 47 17.18 -2.47 9.62
N ILE A 48 17.91 -3.53 9.96
CA ILE A 48 18.79 -4.24 9.03
C ILE A 48 17.93 -4.91 7.94
N LEU A 49 16.84 -5.58 8.32
CA LEU A 49 15.91 -6.18 7.37
C LEU A 49 15.18 -5.11 6.55
N SER A 50 14.74 -4.03 7.19
CA SER A 50 13.92 -3.00 6.54
C SER A 50 14.70 -2.11 5.58
N LEU A 51 16.02 -1.94 5.75
CA LEU A 51 16.83 -0.99 5.02
C LEU A 51 16.75 -1.10 3.48
N PRO A 52 16.87 -2.29 2.85
CA PRO A 52 16.75 -2.40 1.39
C PRO A 52 15.36 -1.98 0.89
N PHE A 53 14.31 -2.38 1.62
CA PHE A 53 12.94 -2.05 1.30
C PHE A 53 12.64 -0.56 1.48
N PHE A 54 13.27 0.04 2.48
CA PHE A 54 13.06 1.44 2.81
C PHE A 54 13.56 2.36 1.70
N LYS A 55 14.75 2.07 1.15
CA LYS A 55 15.29 2.78 -0.02
C LYS A 55 14.35 2.64 -1.23
N MET A 56 13.83 1.46 -1.48
CA MET A 56 12.87 1.22 -2.56
C MET A 56 11.58 2.02 -2.39
N ARG A 57 11.09 2.19 -1.17
CA ARG A 57 9.87 2.97 -0.88
C ARG A 57 10.00 4.44 -1.32
N PHE A 58 11.19 5.04 -1.18
CA PHE A 58 11.44 6.40 -1.68
C PHE A 58 11.54 6.45 -3.20
N ILE A 59 12.21 5.48 -3.82
CA ILE A 59 12.29 5.41 -5.29
C ILE A 59 10.89 5.38 -5.88
N GLN A 60 10.01 4.57 -5.32
CA GLN A 60 8.63 4.48 -5.80
C GLN A 60 7.80 5.72 -5.52
N PHE A 61 8.00 6.34 -4.35
CA PHE A 61 7.40 7.63 -4.09
C PHE A 61 7.82 8.64 -5.15
N ASP A 62 9.12 8.72 -5.48
CA ASP A 62 9.64 9.66 -6.47
C ASP A 62 9.13 9.36 -7.88
N GLU A 63 9.04 8.10 -8.29
CA GLU A 63 8.44 7.69 -9.56
C GLU A 63 6.97 8.06 -9.63
N TYR A 64 6.20 7.76 -8.59
CA TYR A 64 4.79 8.07 -8.53
C TYR A 64 4.55 9.58 -8.46
N TRP A 65 5.33 10.30 -7.65
CA TRP A 65 5.27 11.75 -7.50
C TRP A 65 5.61 12.47 -8.80
N THR A 66 6.61 11.98 -9.53
CA THR A 66 6.97 12.48 -10.86
C THR A 66 5.86 12.23 -11.88
N SER A 67 5.25 11.05 -11.86
CA SER A 67 4.13 10.72 -12.75
C SER A 67 2.90 11.60 -12.47
N LEU A 68 2.62 11.90 -11.19
CA LEU A 68 1.58 12.85 -10.79
C LEU A 68 1.86 14.24 -11.35
N ARG A 69 3.09 14.73 -11.17
CA ARG A 69 3.52 16.05 -11.62
C ARG A 69 3.40 16.20 -13.14
N ASP A 70 3.85 15.22 -13.88
CA ASP A 70 3.95 15.31 -15.34
C ASP A 70 2.66 14.82 -16.04
N GLY A 71 1.64 14.40 -15.28
CA GLY A 71 0.38 13.87 -15.80
C GLY A 71 0.57 12.60 -16.63
N LEU A 72 1.62 11.84 -16.34
CA LEU A 72 1.94 10.61 -17.04
C LEU A 72 1.26 9.41 -16.35
N PRO A 73 0.88 8.37 -17.12
CA PRO A 73 0.51 7.11 -16.52
C PRO A 73 1.72 6.57 -15.75
N TYR A 74 1.49 6.01 -14.55
CA TYR A 74 2.55 5.42 -13.77
C TYR A 74 3.20 4.27 -14.58
N PRO A 75 4.52 4.34 -14.85
CA PRO A 75 5.19 3.42 -15.80
C PRO A 75 5.36 2.01 -15.21
N GLY A 76 5.28 1.88 -13.89
CA GLY A 76 5.37 0.63 -13.16
C GLY A 76 4.01 0.17 -12.64
N ARG A 77 4.01 -0.95 -11.94
CA ARG A 77 2.90 -1.34 -11.09
C ARG A 77 2.93 -0.42 -9.87
N PRO A 78 1.77 0.07 -9.37
CA PRO A 78 1.72 0.93 -8.19
C PRO A 78 2.23 0.20 -6.93
N GLU A 79 2.28 -1.12 -6.95
CA GLU A 79 2.87 -1.97 -5.94
C GLU A 79 4.36 -2.16 -6.15
N THR A 80 5.10 -2.10 -5.08
CA THR A 80 6.48 -2.48 -5.09
C THR A 80 6.64 -3.98 -5.07
N ARG A 81 7.45 -4.51 -5.96
CA ARG A 81 7.87 -5.92 -5.89
C ARG A 81 8.75 -6.21 -4.66
N LEU A 82 9.35 -5.19 -4.09
CA LEU A 82 10.16 -5.26 -2.87
C LEU A 82 9.54 -4.32 -1.82
N THR A 83 8.79 -4.85 -0.88
CA THR A 83 8.02 -4.06 0.07
C THR A 83 8.25 -4.51 1.51
N TYR A 84 8.56 -3.54 2.38
CA TYR A 84 8.49 -3.73 3.83
C TYR A 84 7.15 -3.21 4.34
N LEU A 85 6.42 -4.08 4.99
CA LEU A 85 5.07 -3.79 5.46
C LEU A 85 5.09 -3.64 6.98
N ASP A 86 5.31 -2.42 7.42
CA ASP A 86 5.26 -2.02 8.82
C ASP A 86 3.81 -1.93 9.35
N SER A 87 3.67 -1.60 10.62
CA SER A 87 2.37 -1.48 11.28
C SER A 87 1.41 -0.47 10.63
N SER A 88 1.91 0.47 9.82
CA SER A 88 1.07 1.46 9.11
C SER A 88 0.14 0.81 8.08
N PHE A 89 0.49 -0.38 7.59
CA PHE A 89 -0.31 -1.15 6.63
C PHE A 89 -1.32 -2.09 7.28
N SER A 90 -1.29 -2.30 8.60
CA SER A 90 -2.17 -3.27 9.28
C SER A 90 -3.65 -3.04 9.02
N GLN A 91 -4.08 -1.77 8.94
CA GLN A 91 -5.49 -1.44 8.64
C GLN A 91 -5.85 -1.78 7.19
N ALA A 92 -4.95 -1.52 6.23
CA ALA A 92 -5.15 -1.88 4.84
C ALA A 92 -5.21 -3.39 4.65
N ILE A 93 -4.30 -4.14 5.28
CA ILE A 93 -4.27 -5.61 5.25
C ILE A 93 -5.59 -6.19 5.78
N LEU A 94 -6.05 -5.72 6.95
CA LEU A 94 -7.31 -6.16 7.53
C LEU A 94 -8.50 -5.88 6.60
N LEU A 95 -8.61 -4.63 6.10
CA LEU A 95 -9.72 -4.22 5.25
C LEU A 95 -9.79 -5.04 3.97
N CYS A 96 -8.66 -5.23 3.28
CA CYS A 96 -8.62 -5.98 2.03
C CYS A 96 -9.03 -7.43 2.25
N ASN A 97 -8.54 -8.09 3.30
CA ASN A 97 -8.93 -9.47 3.60
C ASN A 97 -10.41 -9.60 3.94
N LEU A 98 -10.97 -8.70 4.76
CA LEU A 98 -12.37 -8.80 5.20
C LEU A 98 -13.38 -8.36 4.11
N LEU A 99 -13.03 -7.41 3.24
CA LEU A 99 -13.90 -6.99 2.13
C LEU A 99 -13.99 -8.04 1.01
N PHE A 100 -12.92 -8.81 0.82
CA PHE A 100 -12.82 -9.87 -0.19
C PHE A 100 -12.85 -11.28 0.43
N ALA A 101 -13.31 -11.39 1.67
CA ALA A 101 -13.41 -12.68 2.33
C ALA A 101 -14.28 -13.64 1.50
N GLU A 102 -13.73 -14.81 1.18
CA GLU A 102 -14.40 -15.95 0.59
C GLU A 102 -14.63 -17.01 1.68
N GLU A 103 -15.61 -17.87 1.49
CA GLU A 103 -15.84 -19.00 2.40
C GLU A 103 -14.54 -19.78 2.63
N GLY A 104 -14.17 -19.94 3.91
CA GLY A 104 -12.92 -20.59 4.34
C GLY A 104 -11.74 -19.63 4.61
N ARG A 105 -11.71 -18.43 4.07
CA ARG A 105 -10.66 -17.41 4.38
C ARG A 105 -10.97 -16.63 5.65
N GLU A 106 -12.25 -16.40 5.93
CA GLU A 106 -12.71 -15.76 7.16
C GLU A 106 -12.37 -16.59 8.41
N GLU A 107 -12.25 -17.90 8.26
CA GLU A 107 -12.06 -18.81 9.38
C GLU A 107 -10.80 -18.51 10.19
N LEU A 108 -9.70 -18.07 9.55
CA LEU A 108 -8.46 -17.74 10.26
C LEU A 108 -8.64 -16.55 11.20
N PHE A 109 -9.27 -15.47 10.73
CA PHE A 109 -9.51 -14.29 11.56
C PHE A 109 -10.59 -14.53 12.60
N THR A 110 -11.63 -15.32 12.26
CA THR A 110 -12.73 -15.65 13.17
C THR A 110 -12.28 -16.64 14.24
N ARG A 111 -11.53 -17.71 13.86
CA ARG A 111 -11.09 -18.75 14.77
C ARG A 111 -10.03 -18.25 15.76
N ASP A 112 -9.00 -17.59 15.23
CA ASP A 112 -7.78 -17.30 16.00
C ASP A 112 -7.85 -15.94 16.70
N ILE A 113 -8.45 -14.93 16.08
CA ILE A 113 -8.56 -13.57 16.64
C ILE A 113 -9.99 -13.28 17.12
N GLY A 114 -10.97 -13.99 16.59
CA GLY A 114 -12.39 -13.81 16.92
C GLY A 114 -13.04 -12.64 16.17
N ILE A 115 -12.47 -12.18 15.06
CA ILE A 115 -13.09 -11.16 14.21
C ILE A 115 -14.22 -11.80 13.41
N GLU A 116 -15.46 -11.35 13.63
CA GLU A 116 -16.66 -11.92 12.99
C GLU A 116 -17.06 -11.16 11.73
N ALA A 117 -16.98 -9.84 11.74
CA ALA A 117 -17.37 -9.02 10.59
C ALA A 117 -16.80 -7.60 10.66
N LEU A 118 -16.40 -7.07 9.53
CA LEU A 118 -16.13 -5.65 9.36
C LEU A 118 -17.46 -4.88 9.43
N LYS A 119 -17.52 -3.79 10.21
CA LYS A 119 -18.73 -3.00 10.41
C LYS A 119 -18.69 -1.67 9.68
N GLU A 120 -17.64 -0.90 9.92
CA GLU A 120 -17.48 0.40 9.31
C GLU A 120 -16.02 0.83 9.30
N PHE A 121 -15.68 1.68 8.33
CA PHE A 121 -14.38 2.34 8.30
C PHE A 121 -14.49 3.70 7.60
N ARG A 122 -13.52 4.56 7.88
CA ARG A 122 -13.42 5.90 7.28
C ARG A 122 -12.04 6.14 6.73
N ILE A 123 -12.00 6.53 5.46
CA ILE A 123 -10.80 7.05 4.80
C ILE A 123 -10.88 8.57 4.80
N VAL A 124 -9.77 9.21 5.12
CA VAL A 124 -9.61 10.67 5.04
C VAL A 124 -8.46 10.96 4.08
N LEU A 125 -8.75 11.75 3.06
CA LEU A 125 -7.79 12.18 2.05
C LEU A 125 -7.63 13.69 2.15
N ARG A 126 -6.42 14.16 2.42
CA ARG A 126 -6.11 15.58 2.44
C ARG A 126 -6.00 16.09 1.01
N ARG A 127 -6.69 17.18 0.71
CA ARG A 127 -6.67 17.78 -0.62
C ARG A 127 -5.35 18.47 -0.89
N ASN A 128 -4.94 19.37 0.03
CA ASN A 128 -3.79 20.20 -0.17
C ASN A 128 -2.65 19.85 0.79
N VAL A 129 -1.43 19.83 0.26
CA VAL A 129 -0.21 19.72 1.05
C VAL A 129 0.60 21.00 0.92
N LEU A 130 1.33 21.36 1.98
CA LEU A 130 2.23 22.51 1.97
C LEU A 130 3.64 22.02 1.63
N LEU A 131 4.25 22.65 0.64
CA LEU A 131 5.58 22.33 0.14
C LEU A 131 6.50 23.55 0.30
N ALA A 132 7.76 23.31 0.61
CA ALA A 132 8.80 24.32 0.48
C ALA A 132 9.02 24.65 -1.01
N GLU A 133 9.61 25.81 -1.30
CA GLU A 133 9.85 26.26 -2.67
C GLU A 133 10.62 25.22 -3.51
N GLU A 134 11.63 24.60 -2.94
CA GLU A 134 12.44 23.58 -3.63
C GLU A 134 11.61 22.38 -4.08
N GLN A 135 10.67 21.94 -3.26
CA GLN A 135 9.77 20.80 -3.55
C GLN A 135 8.66 21.19 -4.53
N ALA A 136 8.19 22.45 -4.51
CA ALA A 136 7.15 22.97 -5.38
C ALA A 136 7.67 23.35 -6.78
N ARG A 137 8.93 23.75 -6.89
CA ARG A 137 9.55 24.22 -8.14
C ARG A 137 9.41 23.25 -9.32
N PRO A 138 9.59 21.93 -9.18
CA PRO A 138 9.37 20.99 -10.28
C PRO A 138 7.93 21.00 -10.82
N PHE A 139 6.93 21.16 -9.96
CA PHE A 139 5.51 21.28 -10.36
C PHE A 139 5.25 22.58 -11.13
N ILE A 140 5.80 23.69 -10.66
CA ILE A 140 5.68 25.00 -11.31
C ILE A 140 6.31 24.96 -12.71
N GLN A 141 7.52 24.41 -12.83
CA GLN A 141 8.22 24.26 -14.11
C GLN A 141 7.51 23.32 -15.09
N SER A 142 6.89 22.26 -14.61
CA SER A 142 6.08 21.36 -15.44
C SER A 142 4.89 22.13 -16.02
N ILE A 143 4.23 22.94 -15.20
CA ILE A 143 3.15 23.84 -15.63
C ILE A 143 3.60 24.85 -16.67
N GLU A 144 4.76 25.47 -16.51
CA GLU A 144 5.31 26.46 -17.44
C GLU A 144 5.71 25.88 -18.79
N ARG A 145 6.36 24.71 -18.81
CA ARG A 145 6.79 24.01 -20.04
C ARG A 145 5.65 23.60 -20.94
N SER A 146 4.50 23.32 -20.38
CA SER A 146 3.33 22.86 -21.11
C SER A 146 2.43 24.03 -21.58
N ASN A 147 2.86 25.26 -21.50
CA ASN A 147 2.13 26.46 -21.95
C ASN A 147 1.92 26.55 -23.47
N SER A 148 1.82 25.42 -24.19
CA SER A 148 1.39 25.41 -25.59
C SER A 148 -0.12 25.68 -25.68
N PRO A 149 -0.59 26.62 -26.56
CA PRO A 149 -1.98 27.10 -26.57
C PRO A 149 -3.05 26.06 -26.90
N SER A 150 -2.66 24.87 -27.30
CA SER A 150 -3.55 23.84 -27.85
C SER A 150 -4.08 22.81 -26.85
N ASN A 151 -3.74 22.87 -25.56
CA ASN A 151 -4.07 21.80 -24.61
C ASN A 151 -5.03 22.26 -23.51
N GLU A 152 -6.35 22.03 -23.70
CA GLU A 152 -7.38 22.30 -22.68
C GLU A 152 -7.20 21.44 -21.41
N ALA A 153 -6.64 20.23 -21.52
CA ALA A 153 -6.29 19.35 -20.41
C ALA A 153 -5.26 20.00 -19.46
N PHE A 154 -4.51 20.99 -19.97
CA PHE A 154 -3.46 21.69 -19.25
C PHE A 154 -3.98 22.79 -18.29
N ARG A 155 -5.22 23.24 -18.44
CA ARG A 155 -5.83 24.24 -17.55
C ARG A 155 -6.08 23.69 -16.14
N ALA A 156 -6.36 22.39 -15.99
CA ALA A 156 -6.57 21.75 -14.69
C ALA A 156 -5.27 21.73 -13.84
N SER A 157 -4.11 21.53 -14.46
CA SER A 157 -2.80 21.55 -13.78
C SER A 157 -2.42 22.94 -13.25
N ARG A 158 -2.90 24.02 -13.87
CA ARG A 158 -2.63 25.40 -13.42
C ARG A 158 -3.25 25.72 -12.06
N THR A 159 -4.30 25.02 -11.67
CA THR A 159 -4.97 25.21 -10.39
C THR A 159 -4.37 24.35 -9.28
N ALA A 160 -3.50 23.39 -9.61
CA ALA A 160 -2.94 22.48 -8.61
C ALA A 160 -1.91 23.12 -7.68
N VAL A 161 -1.27 24.24 -8.08
CA VAL A 161 -0.27 24.95 -7.25
C VAL A 161 -0.72 26.37 -6.98
N SER A 162 -0.75 26.76 -5.71
CA SER A 162 -1.02 28.12 -5.24
C SER A 162 -0.09 28.47 -4.09
N ILE A 163 -0.05 29.74 -3.70
CA ILE A 163 0.70 30.16 -2.50
C ILE A 163 -0.30 30.26 -1.34
N ASP A 164 0.08 29.74 -0.20
CA ASP A 164 -0.67 29.89 1.05
C ASP A 164 -0.35 31.25 1.67
N ASP A 165 -1.32 32.15 1.68
CA ASP A 165 -1.14 33.52 2.15
C ASP A 165 -0.72 33.62 3.63
N LYS A 166 -0.98 32.58 4.42
CA LYS A 166 -0.68 32.58 5.85
C LYS A 166 0.76 32.17 6.15
N THR A 167 1.26 31.18 5.43
CA THR A 167 2.56 30.60 5.69
C THR A 167 3.63 31.01 4.68
N GLY A 168 3.22 31.53 3.51
CA GLY A 168 4.11 31.80 2.39
C GLY A 168 4.65 30.53 1.69
N LEU A 169 4.17 29.36 2.09
CA LEU A 169 4.52 28.08 1.46
C LEU A 169 3.67 27.83 0.22
N TYR A 170 4.12 26.95 -0.63
CA TYR A 170 3.36 26.51 -1.79
C TYR A 170 2.33 25.44 -1.39
N LYS A 171 1.09 25.66 -1.79
CA LYS A 171 -0.03 24.78 -1.57
C LYS A 171 -0.27 23.96 -2.84
N LEU A 172 -0.11 22.63 -2.76
CA LEU A 172 -0.30 21.69 -3.87
C LEU A 172 -1.59 20.90 -3.67
N ASP A 173 -2.53 20.99 -4.63
CA ASP A 173 -3.76 20.18 -4.66
C ASP A 173 -3.46 18.76 -5.14
N VAL A 174 -3.23 17.85 -4.20
CA VAL A 174 -2.88 16.45 -4.47
C VAL A 174 -4.07 15.68 -5.04
N LEU A 175 -5.31 15.98 -4.60
CA LEU A 175 -6.50 15.31 -5.12
C LEU A 175 -6.72 15.65 -6.59
N CYS A 176 -6.54 16.91 -6.97
CA CYS A 176 -6.60 17.34 -8.37
C CYS A 176 -5.59 16.57 -9.25
N LEU A 177 -4.37 16.36 -8.74
CA LEU A 177 -3.36 15.58 -9.46
C LEU A 177 -3.70 14.09 -9.56
N ILE A 178 -4.27 13.49 -8.52
CA ILE A 178 -4.70 12.09 -8.53
C ILE A 178 -5.88 11.89 -9.50
N GLU A 179 -6.79 12.85 -9.58
CA GLU A 179 -8.00 12.83 -10.42
C GLU A 179 -7.75 13.27 -11.87
N ASP A 180 -6.51 13.57 -12.26
CA ASP A 180 -6.20 14.10 -13.59
C ASP A 180 -6.51 13.07 -14.69
N LYS A 181 -7.54 13.38 -15.50
CA LYS A 181 -8.08 12.54 -16.57
C LYS A 181 -7.10 12.25 -17.73
N ARG A 182 -6.00 13.00 -17.86
CA ARG A 182 -4.97 12.73 -18.88
C ARG A 182 -4.37 11.34 -18.80
N ARG A 183 -4.56 10.66 -17.67
CA ARG A 183 -4.12 9.28 -17.44
C ARG A 183 -5.01 8.24 -18.10
N GLU A 184 -6.22 8.61 -18.54
CA GLU A 184 -7.19 7.69 -19.15
C GLU A 184 -6.92 7.42 -20.62
N GLU A 185 -6.18 8.29 -21.35
CA GLU A 185 -6.02 8.21 -22.80
C GLU A 185 -4.98 7.19 -23.31
N SER A 186 -4.34 6.43 -22.46
CA SER A 186 -3.50 5.33 -22.93
C SER A 186 -4.36 4.09 -23.26
N GLU A 187 -4.72 3.96 -24.52
CA GLU A 187 -5.70 3.06 -25.15
C GLU A 187 -5.58 1.55 -24.89
N ASN A 188 -4.72 1.05 -24.00
CA ASN A 188 -4.46 -0.39 -23.91
C ASN A 188 -4.52 -1.02 -22.50
N ARG A 189 -5.13 -0.36 -21.51
CA ARG A 189 -5.33 -1.01 -20.21
C ARG A 189 -6.79 -1.01 -19.79
N ARG A 190 -7.41 -2.19 -19.82
CA ARG A 190 -8.76 -2.48 -19.31
C ARG A 190 -8.96 -2.23 -17.79
N VAL A 191 -8.05 -1.53 -17.12
CA VAL A 191 -8.06 -1.20 -15.69
C VAL A 191 -7.61 0.25 -15.51
N SER A 192 -8.21 1.20 -16.22
CA SER A 192 -7.98 2.62 -15.94
C SER A 192 -9.16 3.25 -15.20
N GLN A 193 -9.68 2.58 -14.19
CA GLN A 193 -10.46 3.29 -13.20
C GLN A 193 -9.48 3.99 -12.28
N GLN A 194 -9.57 5.31 -12.19
CA GLN A 194 -8.77 6.06 -11.25
C GLN A 194 -8.97 5.48 -9.85
N PRO A 195 -7.90 5.17 -9.08
CA PRO A 195 -8.03 4.52 -7.78
C PRO A 195 -9.00 5.23 -6.84
N LEU A 196 -9.02 6.56 -6.89
CA LEU A 196 -9.89 7.37 -6.06
C LEU A 196 -11.37 7.25 -6.48
N ASP A 197 -11.67 7.21 -7.78
CA ASP A 197 -13.05 7.04 -8.27
C ASP A 197 -13.61 5.67 -7.90
N ALA A 198 -12.77 4.63 -7.92
CA ALA A 198 -13.17 3.30 -7.46
C ALA A 198 -13.52 3.32 -5.97
N LEU A 199 -12.71 3.95 -5.13
CA LEU A 199 -13.00 4.11 -3.70
C LEU A 199 -14.28 4.93 -3.45
N ARG A 200 -14.49 6.02 -4.21
CA ARG A 200 -15.73 6.85 -4.11
C ARG A 200 -16.97 6.05 -4.45
N ARG A 201 -16.94 5.24 -5.52
CA ARG A 201 -18.09 4.40 -5.89
C ARG A 201 -18.48 3.39 -4.82
N CYS A 202 -17.52 2.91 -4.04
CA CYS A 202 -17.77 1.99 -2.94
C CYS A 202 -18.22 2.69 -1.65
N ALA A 203 -18.07 4.02 -1.55
CA ALA A 203 -18.37 4.75 -0.34
C ALA A 203 -19.88 4.85 -0.08
N THR A 204 -20.30 4.65 1.16
CA THR A 204 -21.67 4.85 1.59
C THR A 204 -22.00 6.35 1.67
N LEU A 205 -21.02 7.16 2.07
CA LEU A 205 -21.10 8.60 2.14
C LEU A 205 -19.78 9.22 1.72
N GLU A 206 -19.88 10.23 0.88
CA GLU A 206 -18.75 11.09 0.51
C GLU A 206 -19.08 12.53 0.89
N PHE A 207 -18.16 13.22 1.55
CA PHE A 207 -18.28 14.64 1.77
C PHE A 207 -16.90 15.30 1.88
N TYR A 208 -16.88 16.60 1.56
CA TYR A 208 -15.70 17.41 1.69
C TYR A 208 -15.83 18.33 2.90
N ASP A 209 -14.85 18.23 3.82
CA ASP A 209 -14.76 19.08 4.98
C ASP A 209 -13.85 20.29 4.66
N GLU A 210 -14.46 21.44 4.42
CA GLU A 210 -13.75 22.68 4.09
C GLU A 210 -12.86 23.19 5.25
N ALA A 211 -13.25 22.90 6.50
CA ALA A 211 -12.50 23.37 7.67
C ALA A 211 -11.14 22.66 7.81
N THR A 212 -11.08 21.39 7.46
CA THR A 212 -9.86 20.58 7.51
C THR A 212 -9.24 20.34 6.14
N ASP A 213 -9.85 20.84 5.07
CA ASP A 213 -9.43 20.67 3.68
C ASP A 213 -9.25 19.19 3.30
N THR A 214 -10.25 18.37 3.67
CA THR A 214 -10.19 16.90 3.50
C THR A 214 -11.43 16.34 2.83
N LEU A 215 -11.21 15.38 1.93
CA LEU A 215 -12.23 14.50 1.41
C LEU A 215 -12.41 13.34 2.39
N ILE A 216 -13.64 13.09 2.80
CA ILE A 216 -14.00 12.03 3.73
C ILE A 216 -14.87 11.02 3.02
N LEU A 217 -14.45 9.75 3.08
CA LEU A 217 -15.17 8.60 2.52
C LEU A 217 -15.55 7.68 3.67
N ASP A 218 -16.86 7.52 3.90
CA ASP A 218 -17.41 6.62 4.90
C ASP A 218 -17.95 5.35 4.26
N TYR A 219 -17.70 4.25 4.90
CA TYR A 219 -18.11 2.92 4.47
C TYR A 219 -18.83 2.20 5.62
N TRP A 220 -20.14 2.00 5.46
CA TRP A 220 -20.90 1.07 6.29
C TRP A 220 -20.94 -0.26 5.59
N VAL A 221 -20.25 -1.24 6.17
CA VAL A 221 -20.01 -2.51 5.50
C VAL A 221 -21.21 -3.42 5.65
N ASN A 222 -21.83 -3.70 4.51
CA ASN A 222 -22.89 -4.66 4.32
C ASN A 222 -22.68 -5.39 2.99
N GLU A 223 -23.58 -6.26 2.61
CA GLU A 223 -23.47 -7.02 1.37
C GLU A 223 -23.35 -6.12 0.13
N ALA A 224 -24.11 -5.02 0.06
CA ALA A 224 -24.02 -4.08 -1.06
C ALA A 224 -22.65 -3.39 -1.13
N THR A 225 -22.10 -2.98 0.00
CA THR A 225 -20.74 -2.38 0.07
C THR A 225 -19.68 -3.38 -0.36
N GLN A 226 -19.76 -4.63 0.12
CA GLN A 226 -18.81 -5.68 -0.28
C GLN A 226 -18.91 -5.98 -1.78
N THR A 227 -20.13 -6.04 -2.32
CA THR A 227 -20.37 -6.22 -3.77
C THR A 227 -19.74 -5.07 -4.57
N ALA A 228 -19.95 -3.81 -4.14
CA ALA A 228 -19.35 -2.64 -4.79
C ALA A 228 -17.81 -2.72 -4.83
N PHE A 229 -17.18 -3.20 -3.76
CA PHE A 229 -15.72 -3.42 -3.76
C PHE A 229 -15.31 -4.53 -4.73
N ARG A 230 -16.01 -5.66 -4.76
CA ARG A 230 -15.73 -6.78 -5.68
C ARG A 230 -15.94 -6.42 -7.15
N GLU A 231 -16.87 -5.52 -7.44
CA GLU A 231 -17.11 -5.01 -8.80
C GLU A 231 -16.08 -3.94 -9.21
N SER A 232 -15.56 -3.16 -8.24
CA SER A 232 -14.62 -2.06 -8.50
C SER A 232 -13.16 -2.50 -8.51
N PHE A 233 -12.83 -3.63 -7.88
CA PHE A 233 -11.48 -4.16 -7.79
C PHE A 233 -11.47 -5.64 -8.14
N SER A 234 -10.44 -6.09 -8.87
CA SER A 234 -10.34 -7.49 -9.32
C SER A 234 -10.19 -8.49 -8.18
N ASP A 235 -9.49 -8.08 -7.12
CA ASP A 235 -9.17 -8.90 -5.96
C ASP A 235 -8.73 -8.04 -4.75
N ALA A 236 -8.53 -8.68 -3.61
CA ALA A 236 -8.06 -8.03 -2.38
C ALA A 236 -6.70 -7.33 -2.57
N ARG A 237 -5.83 -7.91 -3.41
CA ARG A 237 -4.51 -7.36 -3.69
C ARG A 237 -4.60 -6.06 -4.49
N SER A 238 -5.47 -5.99 -5.49
CA SER A 238 -5.66 -4.77 -6.29
C SER A 238 -6.16 -3.60 -5.43
N LEU A 239 -7.03 -3.84 -4.47
CA LEU A 239 -7.41 -2.85 -3.47
C LEU A 239 -6.24 -2.47 -2.55
N PHE A 240 -5.47 -3.46 -2.10
CA PHE A 240 -4.30 -3.22 -1.26
C PHE A 240 -3.25 -2.34 -1.96
N GLN A 241 -3.02 -2.55 -3.24
CA GLN A 241 -2.12 -1.74 -4.07
C GLN A 241 -2.55 -0.27 -4.11
N VAL A 242 -3.85 -0.01 -4.22
CA VAL A 242 -4.39 1.36 -4.15
C VAL A 242 -4.09 2.00 -2.79
N PHE A 243 -4.33 1.28 -1.70
CA PHE A 243 -3.99 1.79 -0.37
C PHE A 243 -2.49 2.01 -0.20
N GLN A 244 -1.67 1.12 -0.74
CA GLN A 244 -0.22 1.23 -0.70
C GLN A 244 0.27 2.51 -1.39
N VAL A 245 -0.23 2.80 -2.59
CA VAL A 245 0.09 4.04 -3.32
C VAL A 245 -0.33 5.26 -2.50
N LEU A 246 -1.57 5.30 -2.03
CA LEU A 246 -2.10 6.45 -1.29
C LEU A 246 -1.35 6.67 0.04
N LEU A 247 -1.00 5.60 0.76
CA LEU A 247 -0.19 5.67 1.98
C LEU A 247 1.24 6.13 1.69
N THR A 248 1.81 5.74 0.54
CA THR A 248 3.14 6.16 0.11
C THR A 248 3.21 7.68 -0.15
N LEU A 249 2.11 8.33 -0.55
CA LEU A 249 2.04 9.79 -0.68
C LEU A 249 2.34 10.54 0.62
N ASN A 250 2.20 9.90 1.78
CA ASN A 250 2.60 10.49 3.07
C ASN A 250 4.11 10.76 3.19
N LEU A 251 4.92 10.31 2.23
CA LEU A 251 6.36 10.62 2.18
C LEU A 251 6.68 11.99 1.54
N TYR A 252 5.69 12.78 1.14
CA TYR A 252 5.87 14.05 0.45
C TYR A 252 6.72 15.09 1.20
N THR A 253 6.82 14.98 2.52
CA THR A 253 7.64 15.89 3.35
C THR A 253 9.11 15.55 3.38
N VAL A 254 9.50 14.38 2.87
CA VAL A 254 10.90 13.97 2.86
C VAL A 254 11.65 14.78 1.81
N SER A 255 12.66 15.56 2.25
CA SER A 255 13.45 16.39 1.35
C SER A 255 14.36 15.56 0.45
N ASP A 256 14.70 16.11 -0.73
CA ASP A 256 15.60 15.45 -1.68
C ASP A 256 17.00 15.28 -1.10
N GLN A 257 17.45 16.20 -0.22
CA GLN A 257 18.70 16.07 0.50
C GLN A 257 18.68 14.84 1.41
N LEU A 258 17.63 14.66 2.21
CA LEU A 258 17.47 13.50 3.08
C LEU A 258 17.43 12.20 2.27
N LYS A 259 16.70 12.15 1.15
CA LYS A 259 16.67 10.99 0.25
C LYS A 259 18.07 10.69 -0.30
N SER A 260 18.80 11.72 -0.77
CA SER A 260 20.17 11.55 -1.27
C SER A 260 21.10 11.00 -0.20
N ASP A 261 20.99 11.48 1.03
CA ASP A 261 21.79 11.00 2.15
C ASP A 261 21.45 9.55 2.49
N LEU A 262 20.16 9.19 2.45
CA LEU A 262 19.68 7.82 2.64
C LEU A 262 20.18 6.86 1.55
N TYR A 263 20.19 7.29 0.28
CA TYR A 263 20.68 6.46 -0.82
C TYR A 263 22.19 6.20 -0.73
N ARG A 264 22.95 7.16 -0.19
CA ARG A 264 24.40 7.06 -0.01
C ARG A 264 24.81 6.43 1.31
N SER A 265 23.91 6.38 2.27
CA SER A 265 24.20 5.91 3.62
C SER A 265 24.34 4.39 3.65
N ASP A 266 25.41 3.94 4.31
CA ASP A 266 25.59 2.55 4.74
C ASP A 266 25.08 2.36 6.19
N SER A 267 24.49 3.40 6.79
CA SER A 267 23.93 3.35 8.14
C SER A 267 22.70 2.47 8.19
N HIS A 268 22.59 1.69 9.25
CA HIS A 268 21.43 0.86 9.54
C HIS A 268 20.29 1.62 10.26
N TYR A 269 20.56 2.84 10.74
CA TYR A 269 19.60 3.68 11.51
C TYR A 269 18.90 4.73 10.65
N VAL A 270 18.34 4.28 9.54
CA VAL A 270 17.73 5.18 8.55
C VAL A 270 16.33 5.59 8.95
N SER A 271 15.58 4.72 9.64
CA SER A 271 14.19 4.96 10.01
C SER A 271 14.02 6.13 10.99
N GLU A 272 15.02 6.39 11.85
CA GLU A 272 14.98 7.48 12.82
C GLU A 272 15.11 8.87 12.17
N THR A 273 15.66 8.94 10.97
CA THR A 273 15.89 10.20 10.25
C THR A 273 14.70 10.66 9.44
N VAL A 274 13.74 9.77 9.16
CA VAL A 274 12.55 10.11 8.38
C VAL A 274 11.51 10.80 9.24
N PRO A 275 11.05 12.02 8.85
CA PRO A 275 10.05 12.73 9.60
C PRO A 275 8.75 11.94 9.72
N LYS A 276 8.25 11.76 10.95
CA LYS A 276 6.93 11.18 11.19
C LYS A 276 5.90 12.29 11.11
N LEU A 277 5.05 12.23 10.07
CA LEU A 277 3.94 13.17 9.89
C LEU A 277 2.91 13.04 11.01
N ALA A 278 2.44 14.19 11.50
CA ALA A 278 1.25 14.24 12.33
C ALA A 278 0.04 13.70 11.57
N SER A 279 -0.94 13.15 12.30
CA SER A 279 -2.08 12.47 11.69
C SER A 279 -2.89 13.36 10.74
N ASP A 280 -2.98 14.64 11.05
CA ASP A 280 -3.70 15.66 10.27
C ASP A 280 -2.91 16.20 9.07
N GLU A 281 -1.61 15.95 9.02
CA GLU A 281 -0.76 16.33 7.88
C GLU A 281 -0.69 15.25 6.80
N ARG A 282 -1.14 14.03 7.11
CA ARG A 282 -1.09 12.91 6.16
C ARG A 282 -2.04 13.13 4.99
N VAL A 283 -1.54 12.83 3.78
CA VAL A 283 -2.34 12.83 2.54
C VAL A 283 -3.46 11.80 2.65
N MET A 284 -3.14 10.58 3.11
CA MET A 284 -4.11 9.51 3.30
C MET A 284 -3.97 8.89 4.68
N ARG A 285 -5.11 8.64 5.31
CA ARG A 285 -5.19 7.88 6.57
C ARG A 285 -6.52 7.17 6.72
N PHE A 286 -6.51 6.06 7.44
CA PHE A 286 -7.71 5.47 8.00
C PHE A 286 -8.01 6.19 9.34
N LYS A 287 -9.17 6.81 9.44
CA LYS A 287 -9.57 7.50 10.69
C LYS A 287 -9.95 6.49 11.76
N PHE A 288 -10.70 5.47 11.35
CA PHE A 288 -11.04 4.30 12.14
C PHE A 288 -11.36 3.11 11.23
N VAL A 289 -11.18 1.92 11.78
CA VAL A 289 -11.67 0.65 11.24
C VAL A 289 -12.32 -0.08 12.40
N ARG A 290 -13.60 -0.38 12.29
CA ARG A 290 -14.40 -1.03 13.33
C ARG A 290 -14.92 -2.38 12.86
N PHE A 291 -14.80 -3.36 13.72
CA PHE A 291 -15.23 -4.74 13.45
C PHE A 291 -15.92 -5.35 14.67
N ALA A 292 -16.80 -6.32 14.41
CA ALA A 292 -17.38 -7.15 15.47
C ALA A 292 -16.37 -8.22 15.88
N LYS A 293 -16.28 -8.46 17.19
CA LYS A 293 -15.42 -9.49 17.77
C LYS A 293 -16.24 -10.40 18.67
N LYS A 294 -16.00 -11.70 18.59
CA LYS A 294 -16.67 -12.74 19.38
C LYS A 294 -16.61 -12.43 20.88
N GLY A 295 -17.76 -12.47 21.50
CA GLY A 295 -17.88 -12.20 22.95
C GLY A 295 -17.86 -10.74 23.34
N VAL A 296 -17.82 -9.80 22.41
CA VAL A 296 -17.86 -8.36 22.66
C VAL A 296 -19.09 -7.75 21.99
N LYS A 297 -19.90 -7.01 22.77
CA LYS A 297 -21.16 -6.43 22.27
C LYS A 297 -20.94 -5.26 21.32
N GLU A 298 -19.98 -4.40 21.62
CA GLU A 298 -19.71 -3.18 20.84
C GLU A 298 -18.62 -3.43 19.81
N PRO A 299 -18.71 -2.84 18.61
CA PRO A 299 -17.65 -2.92 17.61
C PRO A 299 -16.33 -2.36 18.15
N LEU A 300 -15.26 -3.10 17.95
CA LEU A 300 -13.91 -2.72 18.37
C LEU A 300 -13.14 -2.05 17.23
N MET A 301 -12.19 -1.20 17.61
CA MET A 301 -11.19 -0.67 16.70
C MET A 301 -9.95 -1.57 16.69
N LEU A 302 -9.19 -1.54 15.58
CA LEU A 302 -7.96 -2.31 15.44
C LEU A 302 -7.01 -2.09 16.64
N LYS A 303 -6.86 -0.86 17.11
CA LYS A 303 -6.03 -0.51 18.28
C LYS A 303 -6.46 -1.18 19.61
N SER A 304 -7.62 -1.84 19.64
CA SER A 304 -8.11 -2.56 20.83
C SER A 304 -7.69 -4.03 20.82
N LEU A 305 -7.02 -4.50 19.78
CA LEU A 305 -6.40 -5.82 19.75
C LEU A 305 -5.14 -5.84 20.62
N SER A 306 -4.81 -7.00 21.17
CA SER A 306 -3.52 -7.22 21.83
C SER A 306 -2.38 -7.22 20.80
N ASP A 307 -1.13 -7.05 21.26
CA ASP A 307 0.04 -7.06 20.39
C ASP A 307 0.16 -8.38 19.61
N GLY A 308 -0.13 -9.52 20.26
CA GLY A 308 -0.13 -10.82 19.58
C GLY A 308 -1.22 -10.95 18.52
N GLU A 309 -2.44 -10.44 18.77
CA GLU A 309 -3.51 -10.41 17.79
C GLU A 309 -3.17 -9.49 16.62
N HIS A 310 -2.55 -8.34 16.88
CA HIS A 310 -2.05 -7.43 15.85
C HIS A 310 -1.01 -8.11 14.97
N GLN A 311 -0.04 -8.77 15.59
CA GLN A 311 1.05 -9.45 14.90
C GLN A 311 0.52 -10.61 14.04
N LEU A 312 -0.39 -11.43 14.60
CA LEU A 312 -1.01 -12.53 13.88
C LEU A 312 -1.83 -12.03 12.69
N LEU A 313 -2.66 -11.00 12.90
CA LEU A 313 -3.45 -10.38 11.84
C LEU A 313 -2.57 -9.85 10.71
N HIS A 314 -1.46 -9.18 11.06
CA HIS A 314 -0.57 -8.60 10.07
C HIS A 314 0.14 -9.69 9.28
N SER A 315 0.79 -10.65 9.94
CA SER A 315 1.58 -11.70 9.26
C SER A 315 0.70 -12.65 8.45
N LEU A 316 -0.37 -13.21 9.03
CA LEU A 316 -1.30 -14.06 8.28
C LEU A 316 -2.06 -13.29 7.21
N GLY A 317 -2.54 -12.09 7.52
CA GLY A 317 -3.24 -11.26 6.56
C GLY A 317 -2.38 -10.92 5.35
N LEU A 318 -1.09 -10.68 5.56
CA LEU A 318 -0.12 -10.47 4.49
C LEU A 318 0.04 -11.73 3.62
N CYS A 319 0.24 -12.88 4.24
CA CYS A 319 0.37 -14.14 3.52
C CYS A 319 -0.90 -14.47 2.71
N LEU A 320 -2.09 -14.20 3.27
CA LEU A 320 -3.36 -14.39 2.57
C LEU A 320 -3.52 -13.46 1.35
N LEU A 321 -3.11 -12.19 1.44
CA LEU A 321 -3.19 -11.25 0.32
C LEU A 321 -2.33 -11.68 -0.87
N PHE A 322 -1.20 -12.33 -0.63
CA PHE A 322 -0.22 -12.70 -1.66
C PHE A 322 -0.13 -14.20 -1.90
N ARG A 323 -1.04 -15.01 -1.35
CA ARG A 323 -0.97 -16.48 -1.42
C ARG A 323 -1.03 -17.06 -2.84
N ASP A 324 -1.76 -16.36 -3.75
CA ASP A 324 -1.95 -16.79 -5.14
C ASP A 324 -0.88 -16.17 -6.07
N THR A 325 0.26 -15.75 -5.51
CA THR A 325 1.38 -15.15 -6.22
C THR A 325 2.67 -15.91 -5.93
N ASN A 326 3.64 -15.78 -6.85
CA ASN A 326 4.99 -16.27 -6.58
C ASN A 326 5.74 -15.25 -5.69
N SER A 327 5.47 -15.29 -4.38
CA SER A 327 6.00 -14.34 -3.41
C SER A 327 7.01 -14.97 -2.47
N LEU A 328 8.08 -14.23 -2.17
CA LEU A 328 9.03 -14.54 -1.11
C LEU A 328 8.73 -13.69 0.12
N PHE A 329 8.40 -14.35 1.23
CA PHE A 329 8.20 -13.68 2.52
C PHE A 329 9.47 -13.75 3.36
N LEU A 330 9.95 -12.59 3.78
CA LEU A 330 11.07 -12.44 4.72
C LEU A 330 10.47 -12.01 6.05
N LEU A 331 10.24 -12.98 6.93
CA LEU A 331 9.61 -12.77 8.22
C LEU A 331 10.69 -12.85 9.32
N ASP A 332 10.81 -11.78 10.10
CA ASP A 332 11.72 -11.70 11.24
C ASP A 332 10.90 -11.66 12.53
N GLU A 333 11.07 -12.69 13.35
CA GLU A 333 10.35 -12.89 14.61
C GLU A 333 8.82 -12.70 14.51
N PRO A 334 8.15 -13.30 13.50
CA PRO A 334 6.72 -13.06 13.27
C PRO A 334 5.83 -13.57 14.40
N GLU A 335 6.38 -14.37 15.33
CA GLU A 335 5.67 -15.00 16.45
C GLU A 335 6.04 -14.44 17.83
N THR A 336 6.81 -13.36 17.92
CA THR A 336 7.34 -12.87 19.21
C THR A 336 6.26 -12.62 20.27
N HIS A 337 5.13 -12.06 19.88
CA HIS A 337 4.00 -11.79 20.78
C HIS A 337 2.91 -12.86 20.76
N PHE A 338 3.13 -13.97 20.06
CA PHE A 338 2.15 -15.06 20.01
C PHE A 338 2.04 -15.80 21.32
N ASN A 339 0.83 -16.24 21.65
CA ASN A 339 0.63 -17.24 22.66
C ASN A 339 1.23 -18.60 22.24
N ARG A 340 1.31 -19.54 23.18
CA ARG A 340 1.96 -20.82 22.94
C ARG A 340 1.30 -21.64 21.82
N ASP A 341 -0.02 -21.61 21.74
CA ASP A 341 -0.78 -22.41 20.77
C ASP A 341 -0.61 -21.83 19.35
N TRP A 342 -0.67 -20.52 19.21
CA TRP A 342 -0.41 -19.86 17.93
C TRP A 342 1.02 -20.07 17.43
N ARG A 343 1.99 -20.01 18.33
CA ARG A 343 3.40 -20.25 17.98
C ARG A 343 3.60 -21.67 17.46
N ALA A 344 2.93 -22.66 18.07
CA ALA A 344 3.03 -24.06 17.65
C ALA A 344 2.40 -24.33 16.26
N CYS A 345 1.37 -23.56 15.87
CA CYS A 345 0.62 -23.78 14.64
C CYS A 345 0.98 -22.82 13.50
N PHE A 346 1.76 -21.77 13.76
CA PHE A 346 1.98 -20.67 12.80
C PHE A 346 2.51 -21.16 11.46
N VAL A 347 3.56 -21.97 11.45
CA VAL A 347 4.16 -22.49 10.21
C VAL A 347 3.18 -23.36 9.43
N SER A 348 2.35 -24.15 10.13
CA SER A 348 1.34 -25.00 9.47
C SER A 348 0.13 -24.21 8.94
N GLN A 349 -0.04 -22.96 9.38
CA GLN A 349 -1.08 -22.06 8.87
C GLN A 349 -0.63 -21.29 7.63
N LEU A 350 0.66 -21.23 7.37
CA LEU A 350 1.25 -20.57 6.19
C LEU A 350 1.30 -21.49 4.97
N GLY A 351 1.26 -22.81 5.13
CA GLY A 351 1.25 -23.82 4.09
C GLY A 351 -0.12 -24.37 3.84
#